data_ca2afeeb97e0c6e2eddf87c034f5a4f3
#
_entry.id   ca2afeeb97e0c6e2eddf87c034f5a4f3
#
_cell.length_a   1.000
_cell.length_b   1.000
_cell.length_c   1.000
_cell.angle_alpha   90.00
_cell.angle_beta   90.00
_cell.angle_gamma   90.00
#
_symmetry.space_group_name_H-M   'P 1'
#
loop_
_entity.id
_entity.type
_entity.pdbx_description
1 polymer ?
#
loop_
_entity_poly.entity_id
_entity_poly.type
_entity_poly.pdbx_seq_one_letter_code
_entity_poly.pdbx_strand_id
1 'polypeptide(L)'
;MLQEVDAVVQTCATCRQWSKPKPQAIASVALADHFNHQVEADLMFVHEWIIFHMIDRCTRWYHAILIDDKTEESMIIGLTSWFRIHGPPKELITDQETALRESLKCQAYLMAHGVQHSPRGKAQHLGHIDRRGALVRDSIHKIVTQLEIESVKWTSEMIVNEAMFVTNIMLTINGHTPYQAVYGRTPHILPDMDVLPDENMYDAHHKVPLRDVHRLREVAINTIMAETARLRLSRALNSKTGIAGERLNIRTGDRVDYFRDDGPKDKSKWIGPCTVIDVQGIARGNITIKHAQRPTVARLQDVRHHMEFFVIFACTS
;
A
#
# COMPACT_ATOMS: atom_id res chain seq x y z
N MET A 1 -3.36 -24.82 -32.13
CA MET A 1 -3.84 -25.67 -31.01
C MET A 1 -4.04 -24.91 -29.68
N LEU A 2 -3.04 -24.32 -29.03
CA LEU A 2 -3.25 -23.59 -27.75
C LEU A 2 -4.18 -22.36 -27.92
N GLN A 3 -4.04 -21.59 -29.00
CA GLN A 3 -4.91 -20.45 -29.29
C GLN A 3 -6.36 -20.83 -29.55
N GLU A 4 -6.59 -21.95 -30.22
CA GLU A 4 -7.93 -22.50 -30.50
C GLU A 4 -8.61 -22.99 -29.22
N VAL A 5 -7.85 -23.64 -28.30
CA VAL A 5 -8.37 -24.06 -26.99
C VAL A 5 -8.74 -22.84 -26.14
N ASP A 6 -7.88 -21.80 -26.10
CA ASP A 6 -8.19 -20.54 -25.39
C ASP A 6 -9.44 -19.86 -25.97
N ALA A 7 -9.63 -19.84 -27.29
CA ALA A 7 -10.81 -19.29 -27.94
C ALA A 7 -12.09 -20.06 -27.54
N VAL A 8 -12.04 -21.38 -27.51
CA VAL A 8 -13.18 -22.22 -27.08
C VAL A 8 -13.51 -21.98 -25.60
N VAL A 9 -12.51 -21.89 -24.72
CA VAL A 9 -12.72 -21.62 -23.30
C VAL A 9 -13.33 -20.24 -23.07
N GLN A 10 -12.95 -19.23 -23.85
CA GLN A 10 -13.48 -17.88 -23.74
C GLN A 10 -14.91 -17.73 -24.25
N THR A 11 -15.33 -18.54 -25.20
CA THR A 11 -16.70 -18.51 -25.78
C THR A 11 -17.66 -19.46 -25.07
N CYS A 12 -17.18 -20.51 -24.41
CA CYS A 12 -18.00 -21.48 -23.71
C CYS A 12 -18.58 -20.91 -22.43
N ALA A 13 -19.92 -20.88 -22.26
CA ALA A 13 -20.60 -20.39 -21.08
C ALA A 13 -20.16 -21.10 -19.80
N THR A 14 -20.08 -22.42 -19.82
CA THR A 14 -19.68 -23.25 -18.68
C THR A 14 -18.23 -23.00 -18.28
N CYS A 15 -17.31 -22.97 -19.24
CA CYS A 15 -15.90 -22.70 -18.96
C CYS A 15 -15.70 -21.29 -18.36
N ARG A 16 -16.42 -20.28 -18.89
CA ARG A 16 -16.36 -18.90 -18.37
C ARG A 16 -16.90 -18.77 -16.94
N GLN A 17 -17.94 -19.52 -16.60
CA GLN A 17 -18.55 -19.48 -15.27
C GLN A 17 -17.55 -19.92 -14.18
N TRP A 18 -16.69 -20.89 -14.48
CA TRP A 18 -15.76 -21.49 -13.51
C TRP A 18 -14.31 -21.06 -13.69
N SER A 19 -13.96 -20.36 -14.76
CA SER A 19 -12.60 -19.87 -14.97
C SER A 19 -12.25 -18.78 -13.96
N LYS A 20 -11.02 -18.84 -13.43
CA LYS A 20 -10.46 -17.73 -12.64
C LYS A 20 -10.01 -16.59 -13.58
N PRO A 21 -10.02 -15.34 -13.10
CA PRO A 21 -9.44 -14.22 -13.85
C PRO A 21 -7.96 -14.52 -14.15
N LYS A 22 -7.56 -14.28 -15.41
CA LYS A 22 -6.13 -14.34 -15.75
C LYS A 22 -5.43 -13.14 -15.10
N PRO A 23 -4.31 -13.35 -14.39
CA PRO A 23 -3.54 -12.23 -13.87
C PRO A 23 -3.13 -11.32 -15.03
N GLN A 24 -3.58 -10.07 -15.00
CA GLN A 24 -3.16 -9.07 -15.97
C GLN A 24 -2.11 -8.18 -15.32
N ALA A 25 -0.96 -8.06 -15.96
CA ALA A 25 0.02 -7.06 -15.57
C ALA A 25 -0.48 -5.69 -16.04
N ILE A 26 -1.13 -4.96 -15.15
CA ILE A 26 -1.50 -3.57 -15.42
C ILE A 26 -0.27 -2.74 -15.07
N ALA A 27 0.48 -2.34 -16.08
CA ALA A 27 1.51 -1.33 -15.91
C ALA A 27 0.80 0.03 -15.72
N SER A 28 0.62 0.46 -14.48
CA SER A 28 0.22 1.84 -14.23
C SER A 28 1.41 2.74 -14.49
N VAL A 29 1.35 3.50 -15.57
CA VAL A 29 2.38 4.50 -15.92
C VAL A 29 2.15 5.82 -15.19
N ALA A 30 1.02 5.97 -14.49
CA ALA A 30 0.72 7.17 -13.72
C ALA A 30 1.63 7.23 -12.48
N LEU A 31 2.82 7.79 -12.66
CA LEU A 31 3.69 8.21 -11.58
C LEU A 31 3.13 9.48 -10.95
N ALA A 32 3.32 9.65 -9.66
CA ALA A 32 3.07 10.94 -9.03
C ALA A 32 4.09 11.96 -9.55
N ASP A 33 3.60 13.13 -10.00
CA ASP A 33 4.43 14.09 -10.71
C ASP A 33 5.45 14.78 -9.80
N HIS A 34 5.11 14.98 -8.53
CA HIS A 34 5.95 15.66 -7.55
C HIS A 34 5.66 15.16 -6.14
N PHE A 35 6.52 15.55 -5.21
CA PHE A 35 6.32 15.27 -3.78
C PHE A 35 4.98 15.80 -3.29
N ASN A 36 4.32 15.02 -2.43
CA ASN A 36 3.01 15.34 -1.84
C ASN A 36 1.84 15.43 -2.83
N HIS A 37 2.02 14.92 -4.07
CA HIS A 37 0.93 14.83 -5.04
C HIS A 37 -0.01 13.66 -4.69
N GLN A 38 0.55 12.47 -4.54
CA GLN A 38 -0.18 11.25 -4.19
C GLN A 38 0.47 10.56 -3.00
N VAL A 39 -0.29 10.40 -1.94
CA VAL A 39 0.17 9.75 -0.70
C VAL A 39 -0.69 8.53 -0.42
N GLU A 40 -0.06 7.38 -0.15
CA GLU A 40 -0.74 6.19 0.34
C GLU A 40 -0.72 6.21 1.86
N ALA A 41 -1.84 5.83 2.50
CA ALA A 41 -1.95 5.70 3.95
C ALA A 41 -2.59 4.37 4.35
N ASP A 42 -2.10 3.77 5.43
CA ASP A 42 -2.57 2.49 5.94
C ASP A 42 -2.26 2.33 7.43
N LEU A 43 -2.80 1.28 8.05
CA LEU A 43 -2.49 0.85 9.41
C LEU A 43 -1.58 -0.35 9.40
N MET A 44 -0.55 -0.32 10.24
CA MET A 44 0.34 -1.44 10.47
C MET A 44 0.30 -1.86 11.94
N PHE A 45 0.22 -3.17 12.17
CA PHE A 45 0.21 -3.75 13.53
C PHE A 45 1.55 -4.47 13.75
N VAL A 46 2.25 -4.07 14.81
CA VAL A 46 3.54 -4.65 15.22
C VAL A 46 3.53 -4.79 16.73
N HIS A 47 3.73 -5.99 17.27
CA HIS A 47 3.47 -6.25 18.68
C HIS A 47 2.06 -5.80 19.08
N GLU A 48 1.95 -5.01 20.13
CA GLU A 48 0.69 -4.39 20.60
C GLU A 48 0.48 -3.00 20.00
N TRP A 49 1.39 -2.53 19.15
CA TRP A 49 1.40 -1.18 18.63
C TRP A 49 0.51 -1.06 17.39
N ILE A 50 -0.24 0.01 17.35
CA ILE A 50 -0.95 0.45 16.15
C ILE A 50 -0.17 1.61 15.56
N ILE A 51 0.31 1.42 14.35
CA ILE A 51 1.11 2.39 13.63
C ILE A 51 0.32 2.91 12.43
N PHE A 52 0.00 4.20 12.44
CA PHE A 52 -0.51 4.86 11.26
C PHE A 52 0.66 5.29 10.40
N HIS A 53 0.70 4.83 9.15
CA HIS A 53 1.82 5.13 8.28
C HIS A 53 1.37 5.63 6.91
N MET A 54 2.22 6.46 6.30
CA MET A 54 1.98 7.11 5.03
C MET A 54 3.24 7.05 4.17
N ILE A 55 3.05 6.97 2.85
CA ILE A 55 4.17 7.00 1.89
C ILE A 55 3.82 7.88 0.69
N ASP A 56 4.71 8.80 0.36
CA ASP A 56 4.62 9.57 -0.88
C ASP A 56 4.97 8.69 -2.09
N ARG A 57 4.14 8.72 -3.12
CA ARG A 57 4.31 7.87 -4.31
C ARG A 57 5.41 8.35 -5.25
N CYS A 58 5.80 9.62 -5.20
CA CYS A 58 6.88 10.18 -6.01
C CYS A 58 8.24 9.86 -5.41
N THR A 59 8.49 10.37 -4.21
CA THR A 59 9.81 10.30 -3.55
C THR A 59 10.01 9.05 -2.71
N ARG A 60 8.93 8.32 -2.39
CA ARG A 60 8.90 7.22 -1.42
C ARG A 60 9.21 7.67 0.02
N TRP A 61 9.06 8.96 0.30
CA TRP A 61 9.13 9.45 1.67
C TRP A 61 8.12 8.72 2.54
N TYR A 62 8.62 8.15 3.63
CA TYR A 62 7.83 7.35 4.55
C TYR A 62 7.66 8.09 5.87
N HIS A 63 6.45 8.12 6.37
CA HIS A 63 6.07 8.72 7.65
C HIS A 63 5.27 7.71 8.44
N ALA A 64 5.54 7.60 9.74
CA ALA A 64 4.87 6.67 10.64
C ALA A 64 4.76 7.28 12.04
N ILE A 65 3.63 7.09 12.68
CA ILE A 65 3.41 7.46 14.07
C ILE A 65 2.65 6.35 14.81
N LEU A 66 2.85 6.27 16.11
CA LEU A 66 2.01 5.47 16.98
C LEU A 66 0.66 6.17 17.18
N ILE A 67 -0.40 5.39 17.21
CA ILE A 67 -1.74 5.83 17.59
C ILE A 67 -2.30 4.86 18.64
N ASP A 68 -3.17 5.38 19.51
CA ASP A 68 -3.68 4.59 20.65
C ASP A 68 -4.70 3.54 20.21
N ASP A 69 -5.53 3.87 19.21
CA ASP A 69 -6.62 3.03 18.73
C ASP A 69 -6.94 3.30 17.25
N LYS A 70 -8.01 2.67 16.76
CA LYS A 70 -8.51 2.83 15.37
C LYS A 70 -9.67 3.82 15.27
N THR A 71 -9.84 4.70 16.23
CA THR A 71 -10.91 5.70 16.20
C THR A 71 -10.71 6.74 15.11
N GLU A 72 -11.76 7.45 14.76
CA GLU A 72 -11.70 8.56 13.80
C GLU A 72 -10.72 9.64 14.24
N GLU A 73 -10.69 9.91 15.54
CA GLU A 73 -9.80 10.88 16.16
C GLU A 73 -8.33 10.49 15.99
N SER A 74 -7.98 9.24 16.26
CA SER A 74 -6.63 8.72 16.07
C SER A 74 -6.20 8.74 14.60
N MET A 75 -7.11 8.46 13.66
CA MET A 75 -6.84 8.58 12.23
C MET A 75 -6.56 10.04 11.83
N ILE A 76 -7.35 11.00 12.38
CA ILE A 76 -7.14 12.43 12.13
C ILE A 76 -5.81 12.89 12.71
N ILE A 77 -5.39 12.39 13.88
CA ILE A 77 -4.06 12.64 14.45
C ILE A 77 -2.97 12.16 13.46
N GLY A 78 -3.14 10.95 12.92
CA GLY A 78 -2.23 10.39 11.91
C GLY A 78 -2.11 11.29 10.67
N LEU A 79 -3.21 11.69 10.09
CA LEU A 79 -3.24 12.62 8.94
C LEU A 79 -2.63 13.98 9.30
N THR A 80 -2.97 14.50 10.47
CA THR A 80 -2.46 15.80 10.94
C THR A 80 -0.96 15.80 11.11
N SER A 81 -0.36 14.67 11.53
CA SER A 81 1.10 14.54 11.68
C SER A 81 1.84 14.77 10.35
N TRP A 82 1.29 14.27 9.25
CA TRP A 82 1.81 14.54 7.90
C TRP A 82 1.55 15.98 7.48
N PHE A 83 0.29 16.45 7.64
CA PHE A 83 -0.11 17.77 7.15
C PHE A 83 0.67 18.92 7.81
N ARG A 84 1.06 18.77 9.08
CA ARG A 84 1.87 19.76 9.79
C ARG A 84 3.27 19.93 9.21
N ILE A 85 3.85 18.87 8.64
CA ILE A 85 5.23 18.87 8.14
C ILE A 85 5.27 19.21 6.64
N HIS A 86 4.35 18.62 5.86
CA HIS A 86 4.41 18.61 4.41
C HIS A 86 3.23 19.33 3.74
N GLY A 87 2.25 19.76 4.51
CA GLY A 87 0.95 20.21 4.01
C GLY A 87 0.04 19.04 3.59
N PRO A 88 -1.24 19.30 3.31
CA PRO A 88 -2.16 18.29 2.81
C PRO A 88 -1.74 17.82 1.41
N PRO A 89 -1.80 16.50 1.11
CA PRO A 89 -1.52 15.98 -0.22
C PRO A 89 -2.67 16.34 -1.17
N LYS A 90 -2.40 16.37 -2.47
CA LYS A 90 -3.46 16.54 -3.46
C LYS A 90 -4.41 15.35 -3.48
N GLU A 91 -3.86 14.14 -3.36
CA GLU A 91 -4.62 12.90 -3.35
C GLU A 91 -4.12 11.96 -2.25
N LEU A 92 -5.06 11.48 -1.43
CA LEU A 92 -4.83 10.43 -0.43
C LEU A 92 -5.43 9.11 -0.92
N ILE A 93 -4.60 8.07 -0.97
CA ILE A 93 -4.98 6.74 -1.42
C ILE A 93 -4.96 5.79 -0.22
N THR A 94 -6.09 5.11 0.03
CA THR A 94 -6.24 4.17 1.16
C THR A 94 -6.80 2.84 0.70
N ASP A 95 -6.72 1.81 1.55
CA ASP A 95 -7.48 0.58 1.34
C ASP A 95 -8.98 0.82 1.58
N GLN A 96 -9.82 -0.06 1.00
CA GLN A 96 -11.28 0.00 1.20
C GLN A 96 -11.72 -0.32 2.64
N GLU A 97 -10.95 -1.13 3.35
CA GLU A 97 -11.28 -1.57 4.71
C GLU A 97 -10.86 -0.56 5.78
N THR A 98 -10.18 0.51 5.39
CA THR A 98 -9.69 1.53 6.34
C THR A 98 -10.85 2.36 6.89
N ALA A 99 -10.87 2.58 8.20
CA ALA A 99 -11.85 3.45 8.88
C ALA A 99 -11.92 4.88 8.28
N LEU A 100 -10.86 5.33 7.62
CA LEU A 100 -10.81 6.60 6.87
C LEU A 100 -11.89 6.73 5.79
N ARG A 101 -12.31 5.60 5.16
CA ARG A 101 -13.33 5.63 4.12
C ARG A 101 -14.72 5.79 4.67
N GLU A 102 -15.03 5.14 5.78
CA GLU A 102 -16.39 5.04 6.32
C GLU A 102 -16.74 6.17 7.30
N SER A 103 -15.70 6.81 7.85
CA SER A 103 -15.89 7.90 8.81
C SER A 103 -16.25 9.21 8.15
N LEU A 104 -17.43 9.75 8.50
CA LEU A 104 -17.88 11.06 8.05
C LEU A 104 -16.96 12.19 8.55
N LYS A 105 -16.39 12.05 9.75
CA LYS A 105 -15.45 13.05 10.30
C LYS A 105 -14.15 13.07 9.53
N CYS A 106 -13.57 11.90 9.21
CA CYS A 106 -12.37 11.82 8.39
C CYS A 106 -12.60 12.37 6.99
N GLN A 107 -13.74 12.07 6.35
CA GLN A 107 -14.09 12.62 5.05
C GLN A 107 -14.24 14.14 5.09
N ALA A 108 -14.93 14.67 6.10
CA ALA A 108 -15.06 16.11 6.30
C ALA A 108 -13.71 16.79 6.53
N TYR A 109 -12.82 16.14 7.30
CA TYR A 109 -11.47 16.64 7.54
C TYR A 109 -10.65 16.71 6.25
N LEU A 110 -10.66 15.66 5.43
CA LEU A 110 -9.97 15.63 4.14
C LEU A 110 -10.53 16.69 3.18
N MET A 111 -11.85 16.80 3.10
CA MET A 111 -12.53 17.81 2.26
C MET A 111 -12.16 19.24 2.69
N ALA A 112 -12.15 19.52 4.00
CA ALA A 112 -11.76 20.83 4.53
C ALA A 112 -10.34 21.23 4.18
N HIS A 113 -9.45 20.24 3.98
CA HIS A 113 -8.06 20.46 3.55
C HIS A 113 -7.87 20.34 2.03
N GLY A 114 -8.93 20.18 1.25
CA GLY A 114 -8.86 20.07 -0.22
C GLY A 114 -8.19 18.78 -0.72
N VAL A 115 -8.18 17.72 0.10
CA VAL A 115 -7.58 16.43 -0.24
C VAL A 115 -8.58 15.56 -0.98
N GLN A 116 -8.24 15.11 -2.18
CA GLN A 116 -9.02 14.11 -2.91
C GLN A 116 -8.77 12.72 -2.29
N HIS A 117 -9.81 12.07 -1.78
CA HIS A 117 -9.73 10.71 -1.26
C HIS A 117 -10.01 9.67 -2.36
N SER A 118 -9.10 8.72 -2.55
CA SER A 118 -9.17 7.68 -3.60
C SER A 118 -8.98 6.29 -3.00
N PRO A 119 -10.04 5.65 -2.49
CA PRO A 119 -9.95 4.30 -1.96
C PRO A 119 -9.67 3.29 -3.07
N ARG A 120 -8.82 2.29 -2.78
CA ARG A 120 -8.53 1.18 -3.69
C ARG A 120 -9.66 0.16 -3.71
N GLY A 121 -9.73 -0.62 -4.79
CA GLY A 121 -10.69 -1.73 -4.92
C GLY A 121 -10.44 -2.83 -3.90
N LYS A 122 -11.51 -3.55 -3.50
CA LYS A 122 -11.42 -4.69 -2.58
C LYS A 122 -10.35 -5.69 -3.05
N ALA A 123 -9.51 -6.15 -2.11
CA ALA A 123 -8.36 -7.01 -2.37
C ALA A 123 -7.29 -6.43 -3.33
N GLN A 124 -7.28 -5.12 -3.56
CA GLN A 124 -6.22 -4.45 -4.27
C GLN A 124 -5.24 -3.84 -3.27
N HIS A 125 -4.03 -4.42 -3.20
CA HIS A 125 -2.99 -3.95 -2.31
C HIS A 125 -2.46 -2.56 -2.69
N LEU A 126 -2.10 -1.78 -1.69
CA LEU A 126 -1.41 -0.51 -1.83
C LEU A 126 0.09 -0.80 -2.04
N GLY A 127 0.50 -0.96 -3.31
CA GLY A 127 1.78 -1.58 -3.66
C GLY A 127 3.05 -0.92 -3.13
N HIS A 128 3.01 0.35 -2.70
CA HIS A 128 4.16 1.03 -2.13
C HIS A 128 4.19 0.94 -0.62
N ILE A 129 3.06 1.26 0.03
CA ILE A 129 2.95 1.25 1.47
C ILE A 129 3.01 -0.16 2.04
N ASP A 130 2.37 -1.15 1.41
CA ASP A 130 2.42 -2.56 1.83
C ASP A 130 3.86 -3.09 1.87
N ARG A 131 4.61 -2.85 0.78
CA ARG A 131 6.03 -3.27 0.70
C ARG A 131 6.91 -2.56 1.71
N ARG A 132 6.65 -1.29 1.96
CA ARG A 132 7.39 -0.52 2.94
C ARG A 132 7.01 -0.95 4.35
N GLY A 133 5.73 -1.11 4.62
CA GLY A 133 5.20 -1.60 5.90
C GLY A 133 5.74 -2.98 6.25
N ALA A 134 5.80 -3.92 5.30
CA ALA A 134 6.39 -5.24 5.54
C ALA A 134 7.87 -5.14 5.94
N LEU A 135 8.69 -4.36 5.21
CA LEU A 135 10.09 -4.13 5.55
C LEU A 135 10.25 -3.53 6.95
N VAL A 136 9.47 -2.49 7.26
CA VAL A 136 9.55 -1.78 8.55
C VAL A 136 9.10 -2.69 9.69
N ARG A 137 8.02 -3.47 9.50
CA ARG A 137 7.55 -4.44 10.49
C ARG A 137 8.62 -5.47 10.85
N ASP A 138 9.19 -6.13 9.82
CA ASP A 138 10.25 -7.13 10.00
C ASP A 138 11.48 -6.51 10.68
N SER A 139 11.79 -5.25 10.35
CA SER A 139 12.91 -4.53 10.96
C SER A 139 12.62 -4.20 12.43
N ILE A 140 11.43 -3.73 12.77
CA ILE A 140 11.05 -3.41 14.15
C ILE A 140 11.19 -4.65 15.05
N HIS A 141 10.69 -5.81 14.63
CA HIS A 141 10.85 -7.04 15.41
C HIS A 141 12.31 -7.35 15.72
N LYS A 142 13.20 -7.21 14.75
CA LYS A 142 14.63 -7.48 14.92
C LYS A 142 15.33 -6.42 15.76
N ILE A 143 14.97 -5.16 15.57
CA ILE A 143 15.50 -4.05 16.38
C ILE A 143 15.15 -4.29 17.85
N VAL A 144 13.89 -4.53 18.17
CA VAL A 144 13.44 -4.80 19.53
C VAL A 144 14.21 -5.97 20.14
N THR A 145 14.25 -7.11 19.44
CA THR A 145 14.96 -8.30 19.91
C THR A 145 16.44 -8.03 20.19
N GLN A 146 17.12 -7.30 19.31
CA GLN A 146 18.55 -6.99 19.49
C GLN A 146 18.78 -6.06 20.69
N LEU A 147 17.94 -5.03 20.86
CA LEU A 147 18.06 -4.08 21.97
C LEU A 147 17.76 -4.76 23.32
N GLU A 148 16.82 -5.71 23.35
CA GLU A 148 16.53 -6.50 24.55
C GLU A 148 17.72 -7.39 24.95
N ILE A 149 18.34 -8.06 23.98
CA ILE A 149 19.55 -8.87 24.20
C ILE A 149 20.69 -8.00 24.77
N GLU A 150 20.85 -6.79 24.27
CA GLU A 150 21.90 -5.87 24.67
C GLU A 150 21.54 -5.05 25.93
N SER A 151 20.34 -5.21 26.48
CA SER A 151 19.82 -4.43 27.62
C SER A 151 19.86 -2.89 27.38
N VAL A 152 19.67 -2.48 26.14
CA VAL A 152 19.56 -1.08 25.74
C VAL A 152 18.17 -0.55 26.09
N LYS A 153 18.07 0.66 26.66
CA LYS A 153 16.77 1.28 26.99
C LYS A 153 16.15 1.91 25.75
N TRP A 154 14.86 1.70 25.59
CA TRP A 154 14.08 2.24 24.45
C TRP A 154 12.61 2.49 24.82
N THR A 155 11.91 3.24 23.98
CA THR A 155 10.44 3.36 23.97
C THR A 155 9.92 2.99 22.59
N SER A 156 8.65 2.60 22.52
CA SER A 156 8.00 2.26 21.22
C SER A 156 8.08 3.42 20.23
N GLU A 157 7.91 4.65 20.71
CA GLU A 157 8.01 5.86 19.90
C GLU A 157 9.42 6.05 19.32
N MET A 158 10.47 5.83 20.13
CA MET A 158 11.86 5.90 19.63
C MET A 158 12.12 4.89 18.54
N ILE A 159 11.63 3.64 18.69
CA ILE A 159 11.83 2.60 17.68
C ILE A 159 11.11 2.95 16.37
N VAL A 160 9.86 3.40 16.44
CA VAL A 160 9.10 3.77 15.23
C VAL A 160 9.74 4.97 14.53
N ASN A 161 10.13 5.99 15.29
CA ASN A 161 10.81 7.19 14.75
C ASN A 161 12.15 6.83 14.10
N GLU A 162 12.94 5.97 14.73
CA GLU A 162 14.24 5.56 14.19
C GLU A 162 14.10 4.67 12.97
N ALA A 163 13.17 3.72 12.98
CA ALA A 163 12.88 2.88 11.81
C ALA A 163 12.39 3.73 10.62
N MET A 164 11.54 4.72 10.87
CA MET A 164 11.10 5.68 9.86
C MET A 164 12.27 6.50 9.31
N PHE A 165 13.10 7.08 10.17
CA PHE A 165 14.23 7.91 9.77
C PHE A 165 15.24 7.11 8.93
N VAL A 166 15.69 5.95 9.45
CA VAL A 166 16.67 5.09 8.77
C VAL A 166 16.12 4.60 7.43
N THR A 167 14.84 4.29 7.35
CA THR A 167 14.19 3.90 6.10
C THR A 167 14.27 4.99 5.04
N ASN A 168 14.11 6.26 5.43
CA ASN A 168 14.19 7.39 4.50
C ASN A 168 15.61 7.73 4.06
N ILE A 169 16.62 7.42 4.87
CA ILE A 169 18.03 7.77 4.56
C ILE A 169 18.81 6.63 3.91
N MET A 170 18.40 5.36 4.11
CA MET A 170 19.19 4.19 3.66
C MET A 170 18.60 3.51 2.41
N LEU A 171 17.30 3.63 2.16
CA LEU A 171 16.69 3.02 0.98
C LEU A 171 16.92 3.87 -0.26
N THR A 172 17.56 3.29 -1.27
CA THR A 172 17.77 3.97 -2.55
C THR A 172 16.73 3.55 -3.58
N ILE A 173 16.20 4.53 -4.29
CA ILE A 173 15.25 4.37 -5.40
C ILE A 173 15.79 5.20 -6.55
N ASN A 174 16.09 4.57 -7.67
CA ASN A 174 16.70 5.23 -8.84
C ASN A 174 17.98 6.04 -8.50
N GLY A 175 18.78 5.53 -7.56
CA GLY A 175 20.07 6.14 -7.17
C GLY A 175 19.98 7.21 -6.06
N HIS A 176 18.79 7.60 -5.62
CA HIS A 176 18.58 8.61 -4.58
C HIS A 176 17.78 8.05 -3.40
N THR A 177 18.04 8.56 -2.20
CA THR A 177 17.22 8.22 -1.03
C THR A 177 15.98 9.14 -0.97
N PRO A 178 14.87 8.71 -0.32
CA PRO A 178 13.73 9.58 -0.06
C PRO A 178 14.13 10.90 0.61
N TYR A 179 15.08 10.85 1.54
CA TYR A 179 15.57 12.04 2.24
C TYR A 179 16.24 13.02 1.26
N GLN A 180 17.10 12.51 0.36
CA GLN A 180 17.73 13.34 -0.68
C GLN A 180 16.69 13.92 -1.64
N ALA A 181 15.68 13.12 -2.01
CA ALA A 181 14.63 13.57 -2.91
C ALA A 181 13.79 14.73 -2.33
N VAL A 182 13.56 14.73 -1.01
CA VAL A 182 12.76 15.76 -0.34
C VAL A 182 13.59 16.97 0.06
N TYR A 183 14.79 16.76 0.62
CA TYR A 183 15.60 17.84 1.22
C TYR A 183 16.83 18.25 0.41
N GLY A 184 17.15 17.57 -0.70
CA GLY A 184 18.30 17.87 -1.55
C GLY A 184 19.66 17.59 -0.91
N ARG A 185 19.71 16.94 0.25
CA ARG A 185 20.96 16.67 1.01
C ARG A 185 20.90 15.32 1.71
N THR A 186 22.08 14.82 2.11
CA THR A 186 22.19 13.67 3.00
C THR A 186 22.30 14.16 4.45
N PRO A 187 21.55 13.61 5.41
CA PRO A 187 21.70 13.98 6.82
C PRO A 187 22.95 13.34 7.42
N HIS A 188 23.38 13.85 8.56
CA HIS A 188 24.33 13.14 9.43
C HIS A 188 23.66 11.89 9.99
N ILE A 189 24.26 10.73 9.75
CA ILE A 189 23.66 9.44 10.08
C ILE A 189 24.05 8.99 11.48
N LEU A 190 25.33 9.04 11.79
CA LEU A 190 25.88 8.71 13.10
C LEU A 190 26.58 9.92 13.71
N PRO A 191 26.62 10.03 15.03
CA PRO A 191 27.38 11.07 15.68
C PRO A 191 28.87 10.94 15.35
N ASP A 192 29.59 12.04 15.49
CA ASP A 192 31.03 12.04 15.34
C ASP A 192 31.64 11.14 16.44
N MET A 193 32.47 10.17 16.04
CA MET A 193 33.06 9.20 16.97
C MET A 193 33.98 9.84 18.01
N ASP A 194 34.43 11.06 17.72
CA ASP A 194 35.30 11.82 18.65
C ASP A 194 34.50 12.50 19.77
N VAL A 195 33.15 12.53 19.66
CA VAL A 195 32.25 13.10 20.67
C VAL A 195 31.40 11.99 21.26
N LEU A 196 32.00 11.19 22.14
CA LEU A 196 31.22 10.25 22.95
C LEU A 196 30.33 11.03 23.92
N PRO A 197 29.00 10.76 23.96
CA PRO A 197 28.14 11.38 24.94
C PRO A 197 28.62 11.02 26.37
N ASP A 198 28.65 12.01 27.25
CA ASP A 198 28.87 11.75 28.68
C ASP A 198 27.81 10.73 29.15
N GLU A 199 28.23 9.77 29.97
CA GLU A 199 27.34 8.77 30.57
C GLU A 199 26.13 9.35 31.31
N ASN A 200 26.22 10.60 31.71
CA ASN A 200 25.17 11.35 32.39
C ASN A 200 24.26 12.14 31.44
N MET A 201 24.48 12.09 30.12
CA MET A 201 23.61 12.75 29.16
C MET A 201 22.40 11.87 28.80
N TYR A 202 21.22 12.47 28.88
CA TYR A 202 19.94 11.85 28.60
C TYR A 202 19.22 12.59 27.49
N ASP A 203 18.48 11.84 26.67
CA ASP A 203 17.51 12.43 25.76
C ASP A 203 16.45 13.18 26.55
N ALA A 204 16.20 14.45 26.19
CA ALA A 204 15.31 15.33 26.96
C ALA A 204 13.84 14.87 26.94
N HIS A 205 13.42 14.21 25.89
CA HIS A 205 12.03 13.77 25.70
C HIS A 205 11.77 12.41 26.35
N HIS A 206 12.58 11.42 26.04
CA HIS A 206 12.34 10.04 26.47
C HIS A 206 13.07 9.67 27.77
N LYS A 207 13.95 10.54 28.28
CA LYS A 207 14.76 10.31 29.47
C LYS A 207 15.60 9.03 29.40
N VAL A 208 16.05 8.69 28.21
CA VAL A 208 16.90 7.54 27.90
C VAL A 208 18.35 8.04 27.74
N PRO A 209 19.38 7.29 28.21
CA PRO A 209 20.77 7.67 28.00
C PRO A 209 21.10 7.89 26.52
N LEU A 210 21.82 8.95 26.18
CA LEU A 210 22.16 9.24 24.77
C LEU A 210 22.92 8.10 24.09
N ARG A 211 23.77 7.37 24.82
CA ARG A 211 24.45 6.17 24.32
C ARG A 211 23.44 5.12 23.81
N ASP A 212 22.32 4.95 24.51
CA ASP A 212 21.27 3.98 24.15
C ASP A 212 20.52 4.46 22.90
N VAL A 213 20.30 5.77 22.74
CA VAL A 213 19.75 6.39 21.53
C VAL A 213 20.68 6.14 20.32
N HIS A 214 21.98 6.33 20.50
CA HIS A 214 22.96 6.07 19.44
C HIS A 214 23.01 4.59 19.08
N ARG A 215 22.98 3.70 20.08
CA ARG A 215 22.97 2.25 19.84
C ARG A 215 21.72 1.81 19.11
N LEU A 216 20.54 2.35 19.47
CA LEU A 216 19.30 2.12 18.75
C LEU A 216 19.46 2.47 17.25
N ARG A 217 20.05 3.63 16.94
CA ARG A 217 20.30 4.05 15.55
C ARG A 217 21.21 3.09 14.79
N GLU A 218 22.31 2.65 15.38
CA GLU A 218 23.22 1.67 14.75
C GLU A 218 22.50 0.35 14.46
N VAL A 219 21.76 -0.17 15.44
CA VAL A 219 20.98 -1.41 15.29
C VAL A 219 19.93 -1.25 14.19
N ALA A 220 19.21 -0.12 14.15
CA ALA A 220 18.22 0.16 13.13
C ALA A 220 18.84 0.23 11.71
N ILE A 221 19.99 0.90 11.55
CA ILE A 221 20.71 0.99 10.28
C ILE A 221 21.08 -0.41 9.79
N ASN A 222 21.78 -1.19 10.62
CA ASN A 222 22.24 -2.52 10.28
C ASN A 222 21.08 -3.44 9.91
N THR A 223 19.99 -3.40 10.69
CA THR A 223 18.82 -4.22 10.47
C THR A 223 18.12 -3.87 9.15
N ILE A 224 17.85 -2.60 8.90
CA ILE A 224 17.13 -2.15 7.68
C ILE A 224 17.97 -2.40 6.43
N MET A 225 19.30 -2.23 6.50
CA MET A 225 20.20 -2.58 5.40
C MET A 225 20.16 -4.07 5.09
N ALA A 226 20.29 -4.93 6.11
CA ALA A 226 20.26 -6.38 5.96
C ALA A 226 18.92 -6.85 5.37
N GLU A 227 17.79 -6.36 5.89
CA GLU A 227 16.46 -6.71 5.38
C GLU A 227 16.24 -6.23 3.94
N THR A 228 16.72 -5.03 3.62
CA THR A 228 16.66 -4.51 2.25
C THR A 228 17.45 -5.38 1.28
N ALA A 229 18.66 -5.80 1.67
CA ALA A 229 19.50 -6.68 0.86
C ALA A 229 18.81 -8.06 0.67
N ARG A 230 18.26 -8.64 1.74
CA ARG A 230 17.52 -9.91 1.70
C ARG A 230 16.32 -9.84 0.74
N LEU A 231 15.52 -8.78 0.83
CA LEU A 231 14.35 -8.59 -0.03
C LEU A 231 14.74 -8.36 -1.50
N ARG A 232 15.82 -7.64 -1.77
CA ARG A 232 16.34 -7.45 -3.14
C ARG A 232 16.79 -8.77 -3.75
N LEU A 233 17.53 -9.58 -2.98
CA LEU A 233 17.96 -10.91 -3.40
C LEU A 233 16.79 -11.84 -3.66
N SER A 234 15.83 -11.90 -2.74
CA SER A 234 14.62 -12.71 -2.90
C SER A 234 13.82 -12.33 -4.16
N ARG A 235 13.68 -11.02 -4.44
CA ARG A 235 13.02 -10.56 -5.66
C ARG A 235 13.79 -10.94 -6.92
N ALA A 236 15.13 -10.80 -6.92
CA ALA A 236 15.96 -11.18 -8.04
C ALA A 236 15.83 -12.68 -8.36
N LEU A 237 15.79 -13.53 -7.32
CA LEU A 237 15.63 -14.98 -7.47
C LEU A 237 14.22 -15.40 -7.92
N ASN A 238 13.19 -14.64 -7.51
CA ASN A 238 11.79 -14.96 -7.77
C ASN A 238 11.15 -14.12 -8.88
N SER A 239 11.92 -13.27 -9.59
CA SER A 239 11.36 -12.44 -10.66
C SER A 239 10.91 -13.32 -11.82
N LYS A 240 9.58 -13.37 -12.03
CA LYS A 240 8.99 -13.92 -13.26
C LYS A 240 8.60 -12.74 -14.14
N THR A 241 9.24 -12.62 -15.29
CA THR A 241 8.82 -11.65 -16.32
C THR A 241 7.49 -12.13 -16.90
N GLY A 242 6.40 -11.46 -16.51
CA GLY A 242 5.08 -11.68 -17.11
C GLY A 242 4.87 -10.73 -18.29
N ILE A 243 4.32 -11.25 -19.38
CA ILE A 243 3.87 -10.45 -20.53
C ILE A 243 2.64 -9.64 -20.07
N ALA A 244 2.62 -8.35 -20.39
CA ALA A 244 1.46 -7.49 -20.14
C ALA A 244 0.25 -8.04 -20.91
N GLY A 245 -0.82 -8.39 -20.21
CA GLY A 245 -2.08 -8.80 -20.83
C GLY A 245 -2.74 -7.64 -21.57
N GLU A 246 -3.55 -7.95 -22.58
CA GLU A 246 -4.33 -6.97 -23.31
C GLU A 246 -5.22 -6.17 -22.36
N ARG A 247 -5.26 -4.85 -22.54
CA ARG A 247 -6.13 -3.97 -21.76
C ARG A 247 -7.58 -4.21 -22.20
N LEU A 248 -8.44 -4.50 -21.24
CA LEU A 248 -9.87 -4.52 -21.49
C LEU A 248 -10.31 -3.10 -21.90
N ASN A 249 -10.93 -2.96 -23.09
CA ASN A 249 -11.49 -1.70 -23.54
C ASN A 249 -12.86 -1.49 -22.86
N ILE A 250 -12.84 -1.14 -21.58
CA ILE A 250 -14.03 -0.95 -20.76
C ILE A 250 -14.39 0.54 -20.73
N ARG A 251 -15.66 0.86 -20.95
CA ARG A 251 -16.22 2.22 -20.93
C ARG A 251 -17.34 2.33 -19.92
N THR A 252 -17.62 3.55 -19.50
CA THR A 252 -18.82 3.83 -18.67
C THR A 252 -20.09 3.39 -19.41
N GLY A 253 -20.96 2.69 -18.70
CA GLY A 253 -22.18 2.08 -19.25
C GLY A 253 -22.03 0.63 -19.69
N ASP A 254 -20.81 0.12 -19.83
CA ASP A 254 -20.60 -1.28 -20.24
C ASP A 254 -21.15 -2.25 -19.19
N ARG A 255 -21.61 -3.41 -19.68
CA ARG A 255 -22.01 -4.52 -18.81
C ARG A 255 -20.83 -5.45 -18.60
N VAL A 256 -20.54 -5.72 -17.33
CA VAL A 256 -19.38 -6.51 -16.92
C VAL A 256 -19.73 -7.55 -15.86
N ASP A 257 -18.98 -8.63 -15.83
CA ASP A 257 -18.96 -9.56 -14.70
C ASP A 257 -17.76 -9.24 -13.80
N TYR A 258 -17.95 -9.38 -12.50
CA TYR A 258 -16.96 -9.10 -11.48
C TYR A 258 -16.68 -10.36 -10.66
N PHE A 259 -15.39 -10.69 -10.47
CA PHE A 259 -14.95 -11.87 -9.72
C PHE A 259 -14.78 -11.55 -8.24
N ARG A 260 -15.37 -12.41 -7.35
CA ARG A 260 -15.19 -12.36 -5.90
C ARG A 260 -14.66 -13.68 -5.39
N ASP A 261 -13.52 -13.66 -4.68
CA ASP A 261 -12.91 -14.88 -4.14
C ASP A 261 -13.50 -15.33 -2.79
N ASP A 262 -14.25 -14.47 -2.11
CA ASP A 262 -14.85 -14.68 -0.79
C ASP A 262 -16.19 -15.44 -0.81
N GLY A 263 -16.61 -15.93 -1.98
CA GLY A 263 -17.85 -16.70 -2.12
C GLY A 263 -17.72 -18.17 -1.75
N PRO A 264 -18.87 -18.87 -1.57
CA PRO A 264 -18.89 -20.32 -1.37
C PRO A 264 -18.15 -21.07 -2.48
N LYS A 265 -17.42 -22.14 -2.13
CA LYS A 265 -16.59 -22.89 -3.10
C LYS A 265 -17.41 -23.56 -4.21
N ASP A 266 -18.66 -23.90 -3.91
CA ASP A 266 -19.55 -24.65 -4.81
C ASP A 266 -20.43 -23.73 -5.70
N LYS A 267 -20.17 -22.43 -5.70
CA LYS A 267 -20.86 -21.44 -6.55
C LYS A 267 -19.87 -20.69 -7.43
N SER A 268 -20.35 -20.25 -8.60
CA SER A 268 -19.57 -19.35 -9.44
C SER A 268 -19.19 -18.10 -8.66
N LYS A 269 -17.92 -17.76 -8.71
CA LYS A 269 -17.38 -16.54 -8.07
C LYS A 269 -17.52 -15.30 -8.95
N TRP A 270 -18.00 -15.46 -10.18
CA TRP A 270 -18.34 -14.36 -11.08
C TRP A 270 -19.74 -13.84 -10.77
N ILE A 271 -19.84 -12.55 -10.51
CA ILE A 271 -21.08 -11.83 -10.21
C ILE A 271 -21.36 -10.87 -11.36
N GLY A 272 -22.53 -10.91 -11.92
CA GLY A 272 -22.96 -10.02 -13.01
C GLY A 272 -24.34 -10.36 -13.52
N PRO A 273 -24.86 -9.55 -14.45
CA PRO A 273 -24.21 -8.37 -15.03
C PRO A 273 -24.17 -7.16 -14.06
N CYS A 274 -23.02 -6.50 -13.99
CA CYS A 274 -22.84 -5.22 -13.32
C CYS A 274 -22.69 -4.12 -14.36
N THR A 275 -23.07 -2.88 -14.05
CA THR A 275 -22.88 -1.74 -14.95
C THR A 275 -21.68 -0.91 -14.51
N VAL A 276 -20.79 -0.55 -15.43
CA VAL A 276 -19.67 0.34 -15.17
C VAL A 276 -20.19 1.77 -15.03
N ILE A 277 -19.95 2.40 -13.89
CA ILE A 277 -20.39 3.78 -13.62
C ILE A 277 -19.27 4.80 -13.71
N ASP A 278 -18.02 4.38 -13.46
CA ASP A 278 -16.85 5.27 -13.54
C ASP A 278 -15.61 4.49 -13.95
N VAL A 279 -14.82 5.10 -14.84
CA VAL A 279 -13.56 4.57 -15.38
C VAL A 279 -12.35 5.47 -15.07
N GLN A 280 -12.51 6.54 -14.26
CA GLN A 280 -11.41 7.47 -13.94
C GLN A 280 -10.24 6.74 -13.26
N GLY A 281 -10.52 5.66 -12.54
CA GLY A 281 -9.52 4.81 -11.92
C GLY A 281 -8.80 3.81 -12.85
N ILE A 282 -9.11 3.76 -14.15
CA ILE A 282 -8.60 2.71 -15.06
C ILE A 282 -7.08 2.73 -15.20
N ALA A 283 -6.48 3.90 -15.19
CA ALA A 283 -5.01 4.05 -15.21
C ALA A 283 -4.34 3.48 -13.94
N ARG A 284 -5.08 3.37 -12.84
CA ARG A 284 -4.66 2.75 -11.57
C ARG A 284 -5.07 1.29 -11.45
N GLY A 285 -5.66 0.73 -12.50
CA GLY A 285 -6.17 -0.64 -12.52
C GLY A 285 -7.49 -0.85 -11.79
N ASN A 286 -8.31 0.21 -11.61
CA ASN A 286 -9.61 0.18 -10.94
C ASN A 286 -10.70 0.75 -11.82
N ILE A 287 -11.92 0.24 -11.63
CA ILE A 287 -13.15 0.83 -12.15
C ILE A 287 -14.21 0.79 -11.06
N THR A 288 -15.20 1.68 -11.13
CA THR A 288 -16.38 1.63 -10.27
C THR A 288 -17.53 0.98 -11.02
N ILE A 289 -18.07 -0.08 -10.46
CA ILE A 289 -19.21 -0.82 -11.00
C ILE A 289 -20.42 -0.68 -10.06
N LYS A 290 -21.62 -0.82 -10.62
CA LYS A 290 -22.88 -0.85 -9.86
C LYS A 290 -23.40 -2.29 -9.86
N HIS A 291 -23.49 -2.88 -8.66
CA HIS A 291 -24.06 -4.19 -8.43
C HIS A 291 -25.17 -4.07 -7.36
N ALA A 292 -26.35 -4.61 -7.60
CA ALA A 292 -27.49 -4.57 -6.67
C ALA A 292 -27.73 -3.17 -6.08
N GLN A 293 -27.70 -2.13 -6.92
CA GLN A 293 -27.86 -0.71 -6.57
C GLN A 293 -26.72 -0.09 -5.73
N ARG A 294 -25.65 -0.83 -5.42
CA ARG A 294 -24.50 -0.33 -4.65
C ARG A 294 -23.28 -0.12 -5.55
N PRO A 295 -22.61 1.05 -5.47
CA PRO A 295 -21.33 1.25 -6.14
C PRO A 295 -20.25 0.43 -5.44
N THR A 296 -19.41 -0.24 -6.22
CA THR A 296 -18.27 -1.04 -5.75
C THR A 296 -17.08 -0.74 -6.62
N VAL A 297 -15.94 -0.49 -6.02
CA VAL A 297 -14.66 -0.37 -6.74
C VAL A 297 -14.11 -1.76 -6.97
N ALA A 298 -13.88 -2.11 -8.23
CA ALA A 298 -13.36 -3.40 -8.67
C ALA A 298 -11.98 -3.24 -9.31
N ARG A 299 -11.10 -4.24 -9.11
CA ARG A 299 -9.84 -4.29 -9.85
C ARG A 299 -10.11 -4.66 -11.30
N LEU A 300 -9.45 -4.00 -12.22
CA LEU A 300 -9.63 -4.27 -13.66
C LEU A 300 -9.32 -5.72 -14.02
N GLN A 301 -8.37 -6.36 -13.33
CA GLN A 301 -8.03 -7.77 -13.53
C GLN A 301 -9.15 -8.75 -13.12
N ASP A 302 -10.04 -8.34 -12.22
CA ASP A 302 -11.15 -9.15 -11.72
C ASP A 302 -12.46 -8.84 -12.46
N VAL A 303 -12.37 -8.10 -13.56
CA VAL A 303 -13.53 -7.70 -14.36
C VAL A 303 -13.36 -8.22 -15.78
N ARG A 304 -14.47 -8.64 -16.39
CA ARG A 304 -14.55 -9.02 -17.79
C ARG A 304 -15.84 -8.50 -18.39
N HIS A 305 -15.88 -8.32 -19.72
CA HIS A 305 -17.13 -8.01 -20.40
C HIS A 305 -18.17 -9.11 -20.16
N HIS A 306 -19.39 -8.68 -19.85
CA HIS A 306 -20.52 -9.59 -19.75
C HIS A 306 -20.89 -10.09 -21.15
N MET A 307 -21.06 -11.41 -21.30
CA MET A 307 -21.56 -12.01 -22.53
C MET A 307 -22.98 -12.49 -22.31
N GLU A 308 -23.91 -12.01 -23.13
CA GLU A 308 -25.26 -12.57 -23.20
C GLU A 308 -25.19 -13.84 -24.04
N PHE A 309 -25.48 -14.99 -23.44
CA PHE A 309 -25.60 -16.23 -24.14
C PHE A 309 -27.05 -16.39 -24.57
N PHE A 310 -27.36 -16.22 -25.86
CA PHE A 310 -28.64 -16.59 -26.40
C PHE A 310 -28.69 -18.13 -26.51
N VAL A 311 -29.55 -18.75 -25.71
CA VAL A 311 -29.89 -20.16 -25.90
C VAL A 311 -30.78 -20.25 -27.14
N ILE A 312 -30.19 -20.56 -28.28
CA ILE A 312 -30.96 -20.91 -29.48
C ILE A 312 -31.55 -22.28 -29.19
N PHE A 313 -32.80 -22.31 -28.75
CA PHE A 313 -33.58 -23.53 -28.80
C PHE A 313 -33.80 -23.84 -30.30
N ALA A 314 -33.00 -24.74 -30.86
CA ALA A 314 -33.36 -25.35 -32.12
C ALA A 314 -34.63 -26.17 -31.89
N CYS A 315 -35.76 -25.60 -32.24
CA CYS A 315 -36.96 -26.40 -32.42
C CYS A 315 -36.71 -27.32 -33.62
N THR A 316 -36.34 -28.56 -33.34
CA THR A 316 -36.45 -29.63 -34.32
C THR A 316 -37.92 -29.98 -34.40
N SER A 317 -38.60 -29.56 -35.48
CA SER A 317 -39.86 -30.09 -35.96
C SER A 317 -39.65 -31.42 -36.63
#